data_11e07700241dac886f758c481ce52e53
#
_entry.id   11e07700241dac886f758c481ce52e53
#
_cell.length_a   1.000
_cell.length_b   1.000
_cell.length_c   1.000
_cell.angle_alpha   90.00
_cell.angle_beta   90.00
_cell.angle_gamma   90.00
#
_symmetry.space_group_name_H-M   'P 1'
#
loop_
_entity.id
_entity.type
_entity.pdbx_description
1 polymer ?
#
loop_
_entity_poly.entity_id
_entity_poly.type
_entity_poly.pdbx_seq_one_letter_code
_entity_poly.pdbx_strand_id
1 'polypeptide(L)'
;PAAKPVGEVKYRLDQLPRAQSALVSLDADTGALRALVGGYSFAGNKFNNATQARRQPGSSFKPFVYAAAFERGYNPASIVLDAPVVFRMRAGKVWRPQNDGGGFAGPVRVREALVRSRNLVSVRMLDAIGVEYARKYITQFGFAENELPPNLSISLGTPSLTPLSIARGYAVFANGGFRVNAWFIDEVRDREGKVIAKEKPAVACRACGNGRAFGTQPSQPASQVVDGFDLGPAGGAKPTAAKADKPKDTAVKPAETLPTNSVLAPRAIDERIAYQMISM
;
A
#
# COMPACT_ATOMS: atom_id res chain seq x y z
N PRO A 1 12.07 -42.04 39.31
CA PRO A 1 12.50 -40.79 38.71
C PRO A 1 12.44 -39.71 39.78
N ALA A 2 13.64 -39.24 40.16
CA ALA A 2 13.76 -38.17 41.17
C ALA A 2 13.09 -36.90 40.64
N ALA A 3 12.16 -36.34 41.44
CA ALA A 3 11.55 -35.04 41.15
C ALA A 3 12.66 -34.01 41.03
N LYS A 4 12.73 -33.30 39.92
CA LYS A 4 13.63 -32.15 39.79
C LYS A 4 13.28 -31.13 40.87
N PRO A 5 14.26 -30.50 41.51
CA PRO A 5 13.98 -29.47 42.50
C PRO A 5 13.16 -28.37 41.81
N VAL A 6 12.01 -28.04 42.40
CA VAL A 6 11.18 -26.93 41.99
C VAL A 6 12.02 -25.67 42.26
N GLY A 7 12.49 -25.03 41.19
CA GLY A 7 13.21 -23.77 41.31
C GLY A 7 12.35 -22.72 42.03
N GLU A 8 13.00 -21.75 42.63
CA GLU A 8 12.36 -20.64 43.32
C GLU A 8 11.28 -20.02 42.45
N VAL A 9 10.03 -20.06 42.88
CA VAL A 9 8.89 -19.50 42.14
C VAL A 9 8.93 -17.98 42.27
N LYS A 10 9.31 -17.29 41.24
CA LYS A 10 9.30 -15.83 41.19
C LYS A 10 7.93 -15.34 40.72
N TYR A 11 7.27 -14.60 41.57
CA TYR A 11 6.01 -13.94 41.24
C TYR A 11 6.29 -12.52 40.73
N ARG A 12 5.60 -12.12 39.62
CA ARG A 12 5.58 -10.76 39.10
C ARG A 12 4.15 -10.26 39.12
N LEU A 13 3.94 -9.09 39.68
CA LEU A 13 2.67 -8.40 39.55
C LEU A 13 2.55 -7.91 38.12
N ASP A 14 1.50 -8.33 37.39
CA ASP A 14 1.26 -7.96 36.00
C ASP A 14 -0.21 -7.59 35.80
N GLN A 15 -0.47 -6.74 34.83
CA GLN A 15 -1.81 -6.33 34.46
C GLN A 15 -2.09 -6.79 33.03
N LEU A 16 -3.20 -7.53 32.83
CA LEU A 16 -3.65 -7.88 31.50
C LEU A 16 -4.00 -6.62 30.71
N PRO A 17 -3.39 -6.39 29.53
CA PRO A 17 -3.65 -5.20 28.74
C PRO A 17 -5.11 -5.22 28.23
N ARG A 18 -5.81 -4.09 28.41
CA ARG A 18 -7.13 -3.89 27.80
C ARG A 18 -7.01 -3.58 26.30
N ALA A 19 -5.95 -2.87 25.90
CA ALA A 19 -5.66 -2.60 24.51
C ALA A 19 -5.15 -3.87 23.83
N GLN A 20 -5.62 -4.09 22.61
CA GLN A 20 -5.16 -5.18 21.75
C GLN A 20 -4.41 -4.60 20.56
N SER A 21 -3.43 -5.34 20.10
CA SER A 21 -2.66 -5.02 18.89
C SER A 21 -2.55 -6.24 18.00
N ALA A 22 -2.10 -6.03 16.78
CA ALA A 22 -1.80 -7.09 15.83
C ALA A 22 -0.48 -6.83 15.13
N LEU A 23 0.18 -7.92 14.72
CA LEU A 23 1.35 -7.87 13.87
C LEU A 23 1.14 -8.80 12.68
N VAL A 24 1.47 -8.32 11.49
CA VAL A 24 1.51 -9.10 10.27
C VAL A 24 2.83 -8.87 9.58
N SER A 25 3.55 -9.95 9.28
CA SER A 25 4.72 -9.93 8.41
C SER A 25 4.52 -10.96 7.32
N LEU A 26 4.69 -10.55 6.08
CA LEU A 26 4.60 -11.44 4.93
C LEU A 26 5.76 -11.21 3.98
N ASP A 27 6.10 -12.25 3.26
CA ASP A 27 7.04 -12.21 2.16
C ASP A 27 6.40 -11.46 1.00
N ALA A 28 7.04 -10.40 0.55
CA ALA A 28 6.44 -9.53 -0.45
C ALA A 28 6.34 -10.20 -1.84
N ASP A 29 7.26 -11.11 -2.16
CA ASP A 29 7.30 -11.73 -3.47
C ASP A 29 6.39 -12.97 -3.58
N THR A 30 6.22 -13.71 -2.49
CA THR A 30 5.43 -14.96 -2.49
C THR A 30 4.10 -14.85 -1.74
N GLY A 31 3.93 -13.85 -0.88
CA GLY A 31 2.79 -13.74 0.01
C GLY A 31 2.82 -14.67 1.22
N ALA A 32 3.89 -15.44 1.43
CA ALA A 32 4.02 -16.33 2.59
C ALA A 32 3.97 -15.53 3.89
N LEU A 33 3.08 -15.89 4.81
CA LEU A 33 3.04 -15.29 6.14
C LEU A 33 4.27 -15.75 6.94
N ARG A 34 5.14 -14.80 7.29
CA ARG A 34 6.34 -15.03 8.11
C ARG A 34 6.04 -14.90 9.59
N ALA A 35 5.13 -14.01 9.96
CA ALA A 35 4.61 -13.86 11.32
C ALA A 35 3.19 -13.29 11.30
N LEU A 36 2.36 -13.77 12.20
CA LEU A 36 1.02 -13.25 12.43
C LEU A 36 0.70 -13.34 13.92
N VAL A 37 0.44 -12.20 14.55
CA VAL A 37 0.00 -12.12 15.95
C VAL A 37 -1.32 -11.37 15.98
N GLY A 38 -2.38 -12.04 16.39
CA GLY A 38 -3.74 -11.48 16.39
C GLY A 38 -4.17 -10.80 17.69
N GLY A 39 -3.36 -10.87 18.75
CA GLY A 39 -3.66 -10.28 20.06
C GLY A 39 -2.68 -10.74 21.13
N TYR A 40 -2.90 -10.30 22.36
CA TYR A 40 -2.03 -10.60 23.50
C TYR A 40 -2.05 -12.08 23.90
N SER A 41 -3.24 -12.68 23.96
CA SER A 41 -3.43 -14.09 24.39
C SER A 41 -4.68 -14.69 23.76
N PHE A 42 -4.51 -15.82 23.10
CA PHE A 42 -5.62 -16.57 22.51
C PHE A 42 -6.59 -17.13 23.56
N ALA A 43 -6.08 -17.53 24.73
CA ALA A 43 -6.90 -18.02 25.82
C ALA A 43 -7.83 -16.93 26.37
N GLY A 44 -7.34 -15.69 26.42
CA GLY A 44 -8.14 -14.55 26.90
C GLY A 44 -9.07 -13.94 25.86
N ASN A 45 -8.68 -13.97 24.59
CA ASN A 45 -9.50 -13.47 23.49
C ASN A 45 -9.17 -14.21 22.19
N LYS A 46 -10.15 -14.94 21.66
CA LYS A 46 -10.03 -15.71 20.41
C LYS A 46 -10.14 -14.84 19.16
N PHE A 47 -10.52 -13.57 19.29
CA PHE A 47 -10.66 -12.65 18.17
C PHE A 47 -9.30 -12.27 17.61
N ASN A 48 -9.07 -12.61 16.35
CA ASN A 48 -7.80 -12.32 15.66
C ASN A 48 -7.82 -10.90 15.07
N ASN A 49 -7.17 -9.95 15.74
CA ASN A 49 -7.15 -8.56 15.27
C ASN A 49 -6.40 -8.39 13.94
N ALA A 50 -5.50 -9.29 13.57
CA ALA A 50 -4.78 -9.19 12.30
C ALA A 50 -5.68 -9.47 11.09
N THR A 51 -6.67 -10.37 11.22
CA THR A 51 -7.51 -10.85 10.12
C THR A 51 -8.98 -10.45 10.23
N GLN A 52 -9.47 -10.15 11.44
CA GLN A 52 -10.88 -9.91 11.71
C GLN A 52 -11.19 -8.46 12.11
N ALA A 53 -10.28 -7.76 12.80
CA ALA A 53 -10.50 -6.38 13.18
C ALA A 53 -10.47 -5.46 11.94
N ARG A 54 -11.57 -4.77 11.73
CA ARG A 54 -11.69 -3.75 10.69
C ARG A 54 -11.52 -2.38 11.33
N ARG A 55 -10.47 -1.69 10.95
CA ARG A 55 -10.11 -0.37 11.48
C ARG A 55 -9.74 0.58 10.35
N GLN A 56 -9.93 1.85 10.60
CA GLN A 56 -9.48 2.88 9.69
C GLN A 56 -7.96 2.97 9.72
N PRO A 57 -7.25 2.76 8.59
CA PRO A 57 -5.80 2.82 8.52
C PRO A 57 -5.26 4.25 8.69
N GLY A 58 -6.11 5.26 8.58
CA GLY A 58 -5.68 6.65 8.62
C GLY A 58 -4.66 6.97 7.53
N SER A 59 -3.66 7.77 7.85
CA SER A 59 -2.65 8.24 6.89
C SER A 59 -1.82 7.12 6.26
N SER A 60 -1.80 5.91 6.81
CA SER A 60 -1.16 4.78 6.13
C SER A 60 -1.87 4.35 4.84
N PHE A 61 -3.06 4.87 4.59
CA PHE A 61 -3.78 4.65 3.33
C PHE A 61 -3.34 5.61 2.20
N LYS A 62 -2.72 6.73 2.52
CA LYS A 62 -2.30 7.75 1.53
C LYS A 62 -1.47 7.21 0.36
N PRO A 63 -0.50 6.28 0.54
CA PRO A 63 0.28 5.75 -0.57
C PRO A 63 -0.54 5.18 -1.71
N PHE A 64 -1.69 4.56 -1.43
CA PHE A 64 -2.58 4.01 -2.46
C PHE A 64 -3.26 5.12 -3.30
N VAL A 65 -3.63 6.21 -2.66
CA VAL A 65 -4.19 7.40 -3.34
C VAL A 65 -3.12 8.11 -4.17
N TYR A 66 -1.89 8.20 -3.65
CA TYR A 66 -0.76 8.79 -4.35
C TYR A 66 -0.38 7.95 -5.58
N ALA A 67 -0.39 6.62 -5.47
CA ALA A 67 -0.17 5.73 -6.62
C ALA A 67 -1.22 5.96 -7.73
N ALA A 68 -2.49 6.12 -7.36
CA ALA A 68 -3.55 6.46 -8.32
C ALA A 68 -3.32 7.84 -8.97
N ALA A 69 -2.79 8.81 -8.21
CA ALA A 69 -2.46 10.12 -8.74
C ALA A 69 -1.25 10.06 -9.68
N PHE A 70 -0.27 9.23 -9.40
CA PHE A 70 0.90 9.05 -10.29
C PHE A 70 0.50 8.41 -11.61
N GLU A 71 -0.44 7.47 -11.62
CA GLU A 71 -1.02 6.94 -12.87
C GLU A 71 -1.69 8.03 -13.70
N ARG A 72 -2.20 9.09 -13.06
CA ARG A 72 -2.80 10.26 -13.70
C ARG A 72 -1.81 11.39 -14.01
N GLY A 73 -0.50 11.13 -13.94
CA GLY A 73 0.54 12.06 -14.36
C GLY A 73 1.19 12.87 -13.26
N TYR A 74 0.72 12.77 -12.01
CA TYR A 74 1.48 13.32 -10.89
C TYR A 74 2.80 12.55 -10.73
N ASN A 75 3.76 13.19 -10.08
CA ASN A 75 5.04 12.58 -9.74
C ASN A 75 5.57 13.17 -8.41
N PRO A 76 6.62 12.60 -7.81
CA PRO A 76 7.16 13.10 -6.55
C PRO A 76 7.59 14.57 -6.53
N ALA A 77 7.90 15.15 -7.69
CA ALA A 77 8.32 16.56 -7.83
C ALA A 77 7.13 17.50 -8.12
N SER A 78 5.95 16.98 -8.45
CA SER A 78 4.75 17.79 -8.68
C SER A 78 4.48 18.71 -7.48
N ILE A 79 4.08 19.95 -7.74
CA ILE A 79 3.73 20.94 -6.71
C ILE A 79 2.23 20.92 -6.52
N VAL A 80 1.78 20.82 -5.26
CA VAL A 80 0.38 20.91 -4.87
C VAL A 80 0.26 21.88 -3.70
N LEU A 81 -0.82 22.67 -3.69
CA LEU A 81 -1.04 23.70 -2.67
C LEU A 81 -1.53 23.08 -1.36
N ASP A 82 -0.78 23.26 -0.28
CA ASP A 82 -1.18 22.96 1.09
C ASP A 82 -1.79 24.21 1.74
N ALA A 83 -3.05 24.48 1.45
CA ALA A 83 -3.80 25.64 1.93
C ALA A 83 -5.24 25.24 2.29
N PRO A 84 -5.97 26.03 3.05
CA PRO A 84 -7.37 25.77 3.38
C PRO A 84 -8.22 25.47 2.16
N VAL A 85 -9.11 24.51 2.26
CA VAL A 85 -10.06 24.14 1.23
C VAL A 85 -11.41 23.81 1.85
N VAL A 86 -12.47 24.13 1.12
CA VAL A 86 -13.84 23.92 1.55
C VAL A 86 -14.59 23.15 0.47
N PHE A 87 -15.10 21.98 0.81
CA PHE A 87 -15.92 21.19 -0.09
C PHE A 87 -17.40 21.29 0.30
N ARG A 88 -18.23 21.64 -0.67
CA ARG A 88 -19.68 21.61 -0.50
C ARG A 88 -20.18 20.21 -0.83
N MET A 89 -20.71 19.54 0.17
CA MET A 89 -21.28 18.21 0.03
C MET A 89 -22.79 18.28 -0.30
N ARG A 90 -23.37 17.14 -0.66
CA ARG A 90 -24.82 17.04 -0.84
C ARG A 90 -25.55 17.48 0.42
N ALA A 91 -26.77 18.00 0.26
CA ALA A 91 -27.62 18.53 1.33
C ALA A 91 -27.03 19.75 2.08
N GLY A 92 -26.21 20.56 1.40
CA GLY A 92 -25.72 21.83 1.98
C GLY A 92 -24.65 21.67 3.07
N LYS A 93 -24.25 20.44 3.39
CA LYS A 93 -23.15 20.19 4.34
C LYS A 93 -21.83 20.67 3.78
N VAL A 94 -21.03 21.28 4.64
CA VAL A 94 -19.70 21.80 4.29
C VAL A 94 -18.65 20.96 5.00
N TRP A 95 -17.67 20.46 4.24
CA TRP A 95 -16.53 19.75 4.79
C TRP A 95 -15.27 20.61 4.66
N ARG A 96 -14.58 20.80 5.77
CA ARG A 96 -13.34 21.58 5.88
C ARG A 96 -12.25 20.69 6.47
N PRO A 97 -11.54 19.90 5.65
CA PRO A 97 -10.40 19.11 6.14
C PRO A 97 -9.31 20.03 6.69
N GLN A 98 -8.53 19.52 7.63
CA GLN A 98 -7.41 20.22 8.24
C GLN A 98 -6.19 19.32 8.26
N ASN A 99 -5.01 19.93 8.29
CA ASN A 99 -3.78 19.17 8.59
C ASN A 99 -3.73 18.80 10.08
N ASP A 100 -3.16 17.66 10.39
CA ASP A 100 -2.87 17.27 11.75
C ASP A 100 -1.82 18.25 12.34
N GLY A 101 -2.07 18.72 13.56
CA GLY A 101 -1.22 19.76 14.18
C GLY A 101 -1.43 21.18 13.63
N GLY A 102 -2.37 21.40 12.68
CA GLY A 102 -2.64 22.69 12.09
C GLY A 102 -1.58 23.17 11.10
N GLY A 103 -1.67 24.43 10.69
CA GLY A 103 -0.72 25.06 9.79
C GLY A 103 -0.79 24.63 8.33
N PHE A 104 -0.27 25.48 7.46
CA PHE A 104 -0.23 25.27 6.01
C PHE A 104 1.18 25.54 5.50
N ALA A 105 1.61 24.76 4.50
CA ALA A 105 2.95 24.90 3.93
C ALA A 105 2.95 25.69 2.61
N GLY A 106 1.78 26.06 2.08
CA GLY A 106 1.67 26.67 0.76
C GLY A 106 2.00 25.66 -0.35
N PRO A 107 2.65 26.08 -1.45
CA PRO A 107 3.09 25.20 -2.51
C PRO A 107 4.12 24.20 -1.97
N VAL A 108 3.86 22.89 -2.06
CA VAL A 108 4.72 21.82 -1.53
C VAL A 108 4.85 20.69 -2.54
N ARG A 109 6.02 20.07 -2.59
CA ARG A 109 6.24 18.89 -3.43
C ARG A 109 5.44 17.70 -2.91
N VAL A 110 4.90 16.90 -3.81
CA VAL A 110 4.13 15.71 -3.48
C VAL A 110 4.92 14.74 -2.58
N ARG A 111 6.21 14.55 -2.83
CA ARG A 111 7.11 13.78 -1.96
C ARG A 111 7.08 14.31 -0.51
N GLU A 112 7.30 15.60 -0.34
CA GLU A 112 7.33 16.22 0.99
C GLU A 112 5.95 16.17 1.67
N ALA A 113 4.89 16.34 0.89
CA ALA A 113 3.53 16.26 1.38
C ALA A 113 3.20 14.86 1.93
N LEU A 114 3.67 13.80 1.28
CA LEU A 114 3.51 12.43 1.79
C LEU A 114 4.34 12.20 3.05
N VAL A 115 5.62 12.57 3.05
CA VAL A 115 6.53 12.43 4.20
C VAL A 115 5.98 13.15 5.43
N ARG A 116 5.46 14.36 5.24
CA ARG A 116 4.84 15.16 6.32
C ARG A 116 3.36 14.84 6.54
N SER A 117 2.83 13.87 5.81
CA SER A 117 1.42 13.44 5.92
C SER A 117 0.40 14.57 5.78
N ARG A 118 0.61 15.52 4.84
CA ARG A 118 -0.27 16.67 4.63
C ARG A 118 -1.64 16.22 4.12
N ASN A 119 -2.67 16.46 4.92
CA ASN A 119 -4.04 16.04 4.64
C ASN A 119 -4.61 16.79 3.44
N LEU A 120 -4.43 18.09 3.40
CA LEU A 120 -5.02 18.95 2.36
C LEU A 120 -4.48 18.64 0.97
N VAL A 121 -3.18 18.31 0.87
CA VAL A 121 -2.57 17.87 -0.38
C VAL A 121 -3.19 16.55 -0.85
N SER A 122 -3.34 15.57 0.05
CA SER A 122 -3.95 14.28 -0.27
C SER A 122 -5.40 14.42 -0.76
N VAL A 123 -6.18 15.29 -0.12
CA VAL A 123 -7.58 15.58 -0.51
C VAL A 123 -7.63 16.26 -1.87
N ARG A 124 -6.79 17.29 -2.11
CA ARG A 124 -6.76 18.00 -3.40
C ARG A 124 -6.34 17.09 -4.56
N MET A 125 -5.34 16.24 -4.34
CA MET A 125 -4.93 15.27 -5.35
C MET A 125 -6.06 14.30 -5.68
N LEU A 126 -6.75 13.76 -4.67
CA LEU A 126 -7.89 12.87 -4.89
C LEU A 126 -9.04 13.57 -5.61
N ASP A 127 -9.33 14.81 -5.26
CA ASP A 127 -10.36 15.61 -5.93
C ASP A 127 -10.02 15.82 -7.41
N ALA A 128 -8.78 16.17 -7.70
CA ALA A 128 -8.29 16.39 -9.05
C ALA A 128 -8.33 15.14 -9.95
N ILE A 129 -7.98 13.96 -9.42
CA ILE A 129 -8.02 12.71 -10.20
C ILE A 129 -9.40 12.05 -10.23
N GLY A 130 -10.29 12.45 -9.34
CA GLY A 130 -11.64 11.92 -9.18
C GLY A 130 -11.73 10.68 -8.28
N VAL A 131 -12.70 10.71 -7.37
CA VAL A 131 -12.91 9.64 -6.36
C VAL A 131 -13.19 8.29 -6.99
N GLU A 132 -14.07 8.23 -7.98
CA GLU A 132 -14.44 6.97 -8.64
C GLU A 132 -13.25 6.31 -9.35
N TYR A 133 -12.45 7.11 -10.03
CA TYR A 133 -11.23 6.61 -10.66
C TYR A 133 -10.26 6.05 -9.61
N ALA A 134 -10.00 6.81 -8.55
CA ALA A 134 -9.08 6.38 -7.49
C ALA A 134 -9.57 5.10 -6.81
N ARG A 135 -10.86 4.99 -6.48
CA ARG A 135 -11.45 3.78 -5.92
C ARG A 135 -11.18 2.56 -6.82
N LYS A 136 -11.53 2.68 -8.10
CA LYS A 136 -11.32 1.61 -9.08
C LYS A 136 -9.84 1.23 -9.22
N TYR A 137 -8.94 2.22 -9.21
CA TYR A 137 -7.51 1.96 -9.23
C TYR A 137 -7.03 1.23 -7.97
N ILE A 138 -7.48 1.65 -6.80
CA ILE A 138 -7.08 1.09 -5.51
C ILE A 138 -7.52 -0.36 -5.34
N THR A 139 -8.59 -0.83 -6.00
CA THR A 139 -8.98 -2.25 -5.94
C THR A 139 -7.90 -3.19 -6.47
N GLN A 140 -6.99 -2.71 -7.31
CA GLN A 140 -5.90 -3.50 -7.85
C GLN A 140 -4.92 -3.99 -6.77
N PHE A 141 -4.84 -3.26 -5.65
CA PHE A 141 -4.06 -3.67 -4.48
C PHE A 141 -4.72 -4.80 -3.66
N GLY A 142 -5.91 -5.26 -4.08
CA GLY A 142 -6.66 -6.34 -3.44
C GLY A 142 -7.66 -5.90 -2.40
N PHE A 143 -7.99 -4.61 -2.33
CA PHE A 143 -9.11 -4.10 -1.54
C PHE A 143 -10.43 -4.28 -2.29
N ALA A 144 -11.50 -4.65 -1.59
CA ALA A 144 -12.81 -4.75 -2.21
C ALA A 144 -13.42 -3.34 -2.41
N GLU A 145 -14.08 -3.13 -3.55
CA GLU A 145 -14.61 -1.81 -3.87
C GLU A 145 -15.65 -1.31 -2.86
N ASN A 146 -16.44 -2.21 -2.30
CA ASN A 146 -17.44 -1.90 -1.25
C ASN A 146 -16.81 -1.52 0.09
N GLU A 147 -15.52 -1.78 0.31
CA GLU A 147 -14.76 -1.33 1.48
C GLU A 147 -14.26 0.11 1.33
N LEU A 148 -14.30 0.65 0.11
CA LEU A 148 -13.76 1.96 -0.24
C LEU A 148 -14.88 3.01 -0.33
N PRO A 149 -15.00 3.94 0.63
CA PRO A 149 -16.05 4.96 0.63
C PRO A 149 -16.02 5.84 -0.65
N PRO A 150 -17.17 6.13 -1.29
CA PRO A 150 -17.21 6.92 -2.51
C PRO A 150 -17.17 8.43 -2.24
N ASN A 151 -16.20 8.88 -1.48
CA ASN A 151 -16.04 10.30 -1.13
C ASN A 151 -14.58 10.67 -0.85
N LEU A 152 -14.29 11.97 -0.75
CA LEU A 152 -12.92 12.49 -0.59
C LEU A 152 -12.24 12.07 0.72
N SER A 153 -12.97 11.61 1.73
CA SER A 153 -12.38 11.20 3.00
C SER A 153 -11.52 9.93 2.87
N ILE A 154 -11.67 9.16 1.77
CA ILE A 154 -10.82 8.01 1.49
C ILE A 154 -9.32 8.39 1.45
N SER A 155 -8.99 9.63 1.03
CA SER A 155 -7.61 10.14 1.03
C SER A 155 -7.01 10.27 2.43
N LEU A 156 -7.85 10.28 3.47
CA LEU A 156 -7.45 10.35 4.88
C LEU A 156 -7.52 8.99 5.58
N GLY A 157 -7.78 7.91 4.82
CA GLY A 157 -7.79 6.55 5.33
C GLY A 157 -9.02 6.19 6.14
N THR A 158 -10.19 6.62 5.69
CA THR A 158 -11.49 6.24 6.27
C THR A 158 -12.01 4.84 5.92
N PRO A 159 -11.45 4.09 4.92
CA PRO A 159 -11.86 2.71 4.71
C PRO A 159 -11.71 1.86 5.96
N SER A 160 -12.60 0.89 6.16
CA SER A 160 -12.54 -0.03 7.29
C SER A 160 -11.89 -1.35 6.84
N LEU A 161 -10.60 -1.52 7.14
CA LEU A 161 -9.74 -2.56 6.59
C LEU A 161 -9.06 -3.38 7.69
N THR A 162 -8.64 -4.61 7.36
CA THR A 162 -7.86 -5.43 8.29
C THR A 162 -6.36 -5.12 8.16
N PRO A 163 -5.56 -5.29 9.24
CA PRO A 163 -4.11 -5.20 9.15
C PRO A 163 -3.49 -6.09 8.07
N LEU A 164 -4.01 -7.31 7.89
CA LEU A 164 -3.57 -8.21 6.84
C LEU A 164 -3.82 -7.65 5.44
N SER A 165 -4.99 -7.04 5.19
CA SER A 165 -5.30 -6.46 3.87
C SER A 165 -4.39 -5.26 3.55
N ILE A 166 -4.08 -4.44 4.55
CA ILE A 166 -3.12 -3.33 4.42
C ILE A 166 -1.71 -3.87 4.11
N ALA A 167 -1.23 -4.88 4.86
CA ALA A 167 0.08 -5.48 4.63
C ALA A 167 0.20 -6.05 3.20
N ARG A 168 -0.85 -6.73 2.71
CA ARG A 168 -0.91 -7.22 1.31
C ARG A 168 -0.87 -6.08 0.29
N GLY A 169 -1.59 -5.00 0.54
CA GLY A 169 -1.55 -3.81 -0.31
C GLY A 169 -0.15 -3.21 -0.38
N TYR A 170 0.55 -3.12 0.74
CA TYR A 170 1.93 -2.62 0.78
C TYR A 170 2.94 -3.57 0.10
N ALA A 171 2.70 -4.89 0.11
CA ALA A 171 3.52 -5.85 -0.61
C ALA A 171 3.58 -5.54 -2.11
N VAL A 172 2.51 -4.99 -2.69
CA VAL A 172 2.49 -4.57 -4.10
C VAL A 172 3.55 -3.51 -4.40
N PHE A 173 3.76 -2.55 -3.49
CA PHE A 173 4.86 -1.60 -3.66
C PHE A 173 6.21 -2.30 -3.52
N ALA A 174 6.40 -3.08 -2.46
CA ALA A 174 7.67 -3.70 -2.11
C ALA A 174 8.20 -4.67 -3.18
N ASN A 175 7.30 -5.35 -3.90
CA ASN A 175 7.67 -6.35 -4.92
C ASN A 175 7.72 -5.83 -6.36
N GLY A 176 7.60 -4.52 -6.57
CA GLY A 176 7.65 -3.91 -7.89
C GLY A 176 6.33 -3.94 -8.67
N GLY A 177 5.20 -4.05 -7.97
CA GLY A 177 3.87 -3.85 -8.55
C GLY A 177 3.03 -5.11 -8.76
N PHE A 178 3.35 -6.21 -8.12
CA PHE A 178 2.61 -7.47 -8.26
C PHE A 178 1.70 -7.74 -7.07
N ARG A 179 0.50 -8.24 -7.33
CA ARG A 179 -0.44 -8.61 -6.27
C ARG A 179 -0.28 -10.08 -5.91
N VAL A 180 0.21 -10.33 -4.68
CA VAL A 180 0.31 -11.67 -4.09
C VAL A 180 -0.80 -11.92 -3.07
N ASN A 181 -1.16 -13.18 -2.87
CA ASN A 181 -2.10 -13.58 -1.84
C ASN A 181 -1.35 -14.08 -0.61
N ALA A 182 -1.87 -13.74 0.58
CA ALA A 182 -1.30 -14.24 1.81
C ALA A 182 -1.65 -15.72 2.03
N TRP A 183 -0.68 -16.53 2.43
CA TRP A 183 -0.82 -17.94 2.75
C TRP A 183 0.14 -18.35 3.86
N PHE A 184 -0.14 -19.47 4.56
CA PHE A 184 0.67 -19.94 5.68
C PHE A 184 0.77 -21.46 5.79
N ILE A 185 0.00 -22.22 5.01
CA ILE A 185 0.09 -23.67 4.95
C ILE A 185 0.88 -24.03 3.69
N ASP A 186 2.10 -24.53 3.86
CA ASP A 186 2.94 -24.93 2.73
C ASP A 186 2.48 -26.27 2.15
N GLU A 187 2.32 -27.27 3.01
CA GLU A 187 1.83 -28.58 2.59
C GLU A 187 1.03 -29.29 3.68
N VAL A 188 0.16 -30.20 3.25
CA VAL A 188 -0.60 -31.10 4.13
C VAL A 188 -0.14 -32.52 3.83
N ARG A 189 0.20 -33.28 4.87
CA ARG A 189 0.63 -34.68 4.78
C ARG A 189 -0.35 -35.57 5.50
N ASP A 190 -0.49 -36.84 5.03
CA ASP A 190 -1.19 -37.89 5.77
C ASP A 190 -0.32 -38.45 6.91
N ARG A 191 -0.86 -39.45 7.62
CA ARG A 191 -0.16 -40.08 8.74
C ARG A 191 1.07 -40.85 8.30
N GLU A 192 1.12 -41.30 7.06
CA GLU A 192 2.20 -42.04 6.41
C GLU A 192 3.29 -41.12 5.84
N GLY A 193 3.09 -39.79 5.95
CA GLY A 193 4.04 -38.76 5.48
C GLY A 193 3.87 -38.39 4.00
N LYS A 194 2.92 -38.94 3.30
CA LYS A 194 2.64 -38.63 1.89
C LYS A 194 1.99 -37.27 1.78
N VAL A 195 2.46 -36.44 0.86
CA VAL A 195 1.88 -35.12 0.60
C VAL A 195 0.51 -35.26 -0.05
N ILE A 196 -0.54 -34.78 0.63
CA ILE A 196 -1.92 -34.77 0.14
C ILE A 196 -2.18 -33.47 -0.65
N ALA A 197 -1.69 -32.34 -0.15
CA ALA A 197 -1.84 -31.04 -0.79
C ALA A 197 -0.56 -30.22 -0.58
N LYS A 198 -0.21 -29.42 -1.56
CA LYS A 198 0.90 -28.47 -1.50
C LYS A 198 0.47 -27.15 -2.09
N GLU A 199 0.79 -26.05 -1.38
CA GLU A 199 0.51 -24.70 -1.86
C GLU A 199 1.33 -24.40 -3.12
N LYS A 200 0.71 -23.69 -4.06
CA LYS A 200 1.35 -23.19 -5.28
C LYS A 200 1.09 -21.70 -5.38
N PRO A 201 1.77 -20.87 -4.57
CA PRO A 201 1.50 -19.45 -4.52
C PRO A 201 1.86 -18.80 -5.87
N ALA A 202 1.09 -17.75 -6.20
CA ALA A 202 1.47 -16.85 -7.26
C ALA A 202 2.64 -15.97 -6.78
N VAL A 203 3.74 -15.97 -7.54
CA VAL A 203 5.01 -15.32 -7.18
C VAL A 203 5.21 -14.07 -8.03
N ALA A 204 5.65 -12.99 -7.39
CA ALA A 204 6.07 -11.78 -8.08
C ALA A 204 7.36 -12.05 -8.86
N CYS A 205 7.39 -11.67 -10.14
CA CYS A 205 8.59 -11.81 -10.97
C CYS A 205 8.92 -10.50 -11.65
N ARG A 206 9.88 -9.77 -11.10
CA ARG A 206 10.34 -8.49 -11.66
C ARG A 206 11.03 -8.64 -13.01
N ALA A 207 11.64 -9.79 -13.29
CA ALA A 207 12.37 -10.10 -14.53
C ALA A 207 11.50 -10.74 -15.62
N CYS A 208 10.25 -11.16 -15.30
CA CYS A 208 9.40 -11.93 -16.20
C CYS A 208 8.58 -11.09 -17.19
N GLY A 209 9.14 -10.02 -17.71
CA GLY A 209 8.56 -9.28 -18.82
C GLY A 209 7.37 -8.39 -18.47
N ASN A 210 7.08 -7.48 -19.38
CA ASN A 210 6.15 -6.36 -19.23
C ASN A 210 4.69 -6.78 -19.40
N GLY A 211 4.12 -7.51 -18.47
CA GLY A 211 2.69 -7.56 -18.31
C GLY A 211 2.20 -6.16 -17.94
N ARG A 212 1.66 -5.42 -18.90
CA ARG A 212 1.14 -4.08 -18.62
C ARG A 212 0.04 -4.16 -17.57
N ALA A 213 0.17 -3.34 -16.51
CA ALA A 213 -0.89 -3.09 -15.57
C ALA A 213 -2.09 -2.41 -16.24
N PHE A 214 -3.20 -2.44 -15.55
CA PHE A 214 -4.51 -1.90 -15.86
C PHE A 214 -4.51 -0.71 -16.84
N GLY A 215 -5.33 -0.84 -17.91
CA GLY A 215 -5.78 0.26 -18.77
C GLY A 215 -4.69 0.99 -19.51
N THR A 216 -3.98 0.31 -20.40
CA THR A 216 -2.90 0.87 -21.22
C THR A 216 -3.40 1.72 -22.40
N GLN A 217 -4.26 2.67 -22.12
CA GLN A 217 -4.25 3.89 -22.94
C GLN A 217 -3.24 4.85 -22.29
N PRO A 218 -2.34 5.46 -23.08
CA PRO A 218 -1.55 6.57 -22.56
C PRO A 218 -2.55 7.60 -22.05
N SER A 219 -2.64 7.73 -20.73
CA SER A 219 -3.42 8.80 -20.12
C SER A 219 -2.88 10.10 -20.70
N GLN A 220 -3.71 10.86 -21.37
CA GLN A 220 -3.36 12.25 -21.66
C GLN A 220 -2.96 12.87 -20.31
N PRO A 221 -1.83 13.59 -20.25
CA PRO A 221 -1.40 14.24 -19.04
C PRO A 221 -2.58 15.08 -18.54
N ALA A 222 -3.02 14.81 -17.31
CA ALA A 222 -4.08 15.57 -16.70
C ALA A 222 -3.66 17.04 -16.72
N SER A 223 -4.51 17.90 -17.26
CA SER A 223 -4.34 19.33 -17.15
C SER A 223 -4.25 19.67 -15.65
N GLN A 224 -3.14 20.28 -15.23
CA GLN A 224 -2.95 20.67 -13.84
C GLN A 224 -3.74 21.95 -13.58
N VAL A 225 -5.03 21.82 -13.37
CA VAL A 225 -5.84 22.95 -12.90
C VAL A 225 -5.75 22.99 -11.37
N VAL A 226 -4.94 23.87 -10.85
CA VAL A 226 -4.84 24.17 -9.42
C VAL A 226 -5.53 25.50 -9.18
N ASP A 227 -6.62 25.50 -8.42
CA ASP A 227 -7.41 26.68 -8.01
C ASP A 227 -7.83 27.60 -9.17
N GLY A 228 -8.20 27.01 -10.33
CA GLY A 228 -8.65 27.76 -11.51
C GLY A 228 -7.54 28.23 -12.45
N PHE A 229 -6.28 27.96 -12.13
CA PHE A 229 -5.15 28.19 -13.03
C PHE A 229 -4.78 26.90 -13.75
N ASP A 230 -4.89 26.90 -15.08
CA ASP A 230 -4.39 25.84 -15.93
C ASP A 230 -2.85 25.98 -16.05
N LEU A 231 -2.12 25.11 -15.36
CA LEU A 231 -0.65 25.07 -15.41
C LEU A 231 -0.13 24.32 -16.64
N GLY A 232 -1.02 23.94 -17.57
CA GLY A 232 -0.69 23.17 -18.76
C GLY A 232 -0.47 21.67 -18.49
N PRO A 233 -0.22 20.87 -19.52
CA PRO A 233 0.01 19.44 -19.38
C PRO A 233 1.29 19.17 -18.58
N ALA A 234 1.20 18.35 -17.54
CA ALA A 234 2.37 17.85 -16.81
C ALA A 234 3.30 17.11 -17.79
N GLY A 235 4.42 17.73 -18.19
CA GLY A 235 5.38 17.07 -19.06
C GLY A 235 5.89 17.84 -20.28
N GLY A 236 5.71 19.14 -20.34
CA GLY A 236 6.19 19.96 -21.45
C GLY A 236 7.66 20.40 -21.35
N ALA A 237 8.61 19.49 -21.16
CA ALA A 237 10.00 19.72 -21.54
C ALA A 237 10.41 18.63 -22.54
N LYS A 238 10.59 19.01 -23.82
CA LYS A 238 11.30 18.16 -24.79
C LYS A 238 12.66 17.78 -24.17
N PRO A 239 13.03 16.50 -24.17
CA PRO A 239 14.37 16.13 -23.72
C PRO A 239 15.38 16.68 -24.72
N THR A 240 16.13 17.71 -24.34
CA THR A 240 17.40 18.02 -24.96
C THR A 240 18.30 16.82 -24.71
N ALA A 241 18.78 16.22 -25.78
CA ALA A 241 19.69 15.09 -25.74
C ALA A 241 21.00 15.49 -25.05
N ALA A 242 21.05 15.23 -23.73
CA ALA A 242 22.29 15.19 -22.99
C ALA A 242 22.94 13.83 -23.27
N LYS A 243 24.17 13.84 -23.78
CA LYS A 243 24.98 12.65 -23.98
C LYS A 243 25.05 11.87 -22.67
N ALA A 244 24.51 10.66 -22.71
CA ALA A 244 24.58 9.75 -21.59
C ALA A 244 26.02 9.23 -21.46
N ASP A 245 26.70 9.60 -20.38
CA ASP A 245 27.84 8.84 -19.89
C ASP A 245 27.36 7.46 -19.47
N LYS A 246 28.03 6.44 -20.01
CA LYS A 246 27.76 5.04 -19.71
C LYS A 246 27.97 4.79 -18.20
N PRO A 247 26.98 4.25 -17.47
CA PRO A 247 27.22 3.82 -16.11
C PRO A 247 28.23 2.65 -16.12
N LYS A 248 29.22 2.74 -15.24
CA LYS A 248 30.15 1.64 -14.94
C LYS A 248 29.37 0.40 -14.52
N ASP A 249 29.70 -0.73 -15.10
CA ASP A 249 29.21 -2.06 -14.77
C ASP A 249 29.33 -2.34 -13.26
N THR A 250 28.21 -2.17 -12.56
CA THR A 250 27.99 -2.85 -11.29
C THR A 250 27.34 -4.18 -11.65
N ALA A 251 28.04 -5.28 -11.41
CA ALA A 251 27.60 -6.63 -11.69
C ALA A 251 26.17 -6.86 -11.14
N VAL A 252 25.22 -6.90 -12.05
CA VAL A 252 23.85 -7.33 -11.78
C VAL A 252 23.93 -8.80 -11.39
N LYS A 253 23.51 -9.16 -10.16
CA LYS A 253 23.33 -10.56 -9.79
C LYS A 253 22.49 -11.25 -10.87
N PRO A 254 22.85 -12.51 -11.27
CA PRO A 254 22.06 -13.24 -12.24
C PRO A 254 20.60 -13.29 -11.79
N ALA A 255 19.69 -13.06 -12.73
CA ALA A 255 18.27 -13.19 -12.47
C ALA A 255 18.01 -14.59 -11.88
N GLU A 256 17.44 -14.63 -10.67
CA GLU A 256 16.95 -15.87 -10.09
C GLU A 256 15.94 -16.47 -11.05
N THR A 257 16.29 -17.60 -11.64
CA THR A 257 15.37 -18.36 -12.50
C THR A 257 14.24 -18.90 -11.61
N LEU A 258 13.01 -18.49 -11.91
CA LEU A 258 11.84 -19.02 -11.23
C LEU A 258 11.80 -20.56 -11.35
N PRO A 259 11.35 -21.27 -10.30
CA PRO A 259 11.10 -22.71 -10.40
C PRO A 259 10.16 -23.02 -11.56
N THR A 260 10.43 -24.07 -12.30
CA THR A 260 9.85 -24.46 -13.59
C THR A 260 8.32 -24.69 -13.60
N ASN A 261 7.58 -24.40 -12.54
CA ASN A 261 6.11 -24.51 -12.44
C ASN A 261 5.49 -23.41 -11.55
N SER A 262 6.15 -22.26 -11.44
CA SER A 262 5.61 -21.17 -10.63
C SER A 262 4.44 -20.48 -11.34
N VAL A 263 3.36 -20.22 -10.60
CA VAL A 263 2.28 -19.35 -11.06
C VAL A 263 2.73 -17.90 -10.89
N LEU A 264 2.63 -17.09 -11.94
CA LEU A 264 3.00 -15.69 -11.87
C LEU A 264 1.90 -14.86 -11.20
N ALA A 265 2.29 -13.99 -10.26
CA ALA A 265 1.38 -13.04 -9.67
C ALA A 265 0.96 -11.99 -10.71
N PRO A 266 -0.32 -11.57 -10.74
CA PRO A 266 -0.76 -10.54 -11.65
C PRO A 266 -0.12 -9.20 -11.28
N ARG A 267 0.31 -8.45 -12.30
CA ARG A 267 0.78 -7.07 -12.10
C ARG A 267 -0.41 -6.18 -11.75
N ALA A 268 -0.34 -5.54 -10.60
CA ALA A 268 -1.36 -4.63 -10.09
C ALA A 268 -1.12 -3.18 -10.51
N ILE A 269 0.13 -2.72 -10.49
CA ILE A 269 0.52 -1.36 -10.86
C ILE A 269 1.75 -1.36 -11.76
N ASP A 270 1.92 -0.27 -12.52
CA ASP A 270 3.11 -0.07 -13.35
C ASP A 270 4.38 -0.05 -12.49
N GLU A 271 5.45 -0.63 -13.02
CA GLU A 271 6.74 -0.72 -12.35
C GLU A 271 7.30 0.65 -11.97
N ARG A 272 7.11 1.64 -12.83
CA ARG A 272 7.55 3.02 -12.59
C ARG A 272 6.83 3.63 -11.39
N ILE A 273 5.54 3.35 -11.23
CA ILE A 273 4.75 3.83 -10.08
C ILE A 273 5.23 3.14 -8.81
N ALA A 274 5.43 1.83 -8.84
CA ALA A 274 5.99 1.10 -7.71
C ALA A 274 7.35 1.69 -7.29
N TYR A 275 8.25 1.95 -8.24
CA TYR A 275 9.53 2.57 -7.98
C TYR A 275 9.40 3.98 -7.39
N GLN A 276 8.53 4.83 -7.96
CA GLN A 276 8.29 6.17 -7.44
C GLN A 276 7.79 6.14 -5.99
N MET A 277 6.88 5.22 -5.67
CA MET A 277 6.34 5.06 -4.31
C MET A 277 7.39 4.58 -3.30
N ILE A 278 8.24 3.62 -3.68
CA ILE A 278 9.33 3.14 -2.82
C ILE A 278 10.38 4.23 -2.59
N SER A 279 10.61 5.08 -3.58
CA SER A 279 11.61 6.15 -3.51
C SER A 279 11.21 7.32 -2.62
N MET A 280 9.97 7.37 -2.16
CA MET A 280 9.42 8.43 -1.30
C MET A 280 9.48 8.11 0.18
#